data_38595aabdfb4f374b7e55589471e691a
#
_entry.id   38595aabdfb4f374b7e55589471e691a
#
_cell.length_a   1.000
_cell.length_b   1.000
_cell.length_c   1.000
_cell.angle_alpha   90.00
_cell.angle_beta   90.00
_cell.angle_gamma   90.00
#
_symmetry.space_group_name_H-M   'P 1'
#
loop_
_entity.id
_entity.type
_entity.pdbx_description
1 polymer ?
#
loop_
_entity_poly.entity_id
_entity_poly.type
_entity_poly.pdbx_seq_one_letter_code
_entity_poly.pdbx_strand_id
1 'polypeptide(L)'
;DYYYVDSGESAAAQIIYRLFLEMSWEIDSNAARHLYTGIVTDTGCFQYSNTGPETHMTAAELMKYDIGQNDIMVRLFQNISLRRVQLQAKVIENMEIFASGMAAVSYVTDELLEEMSAKIEDAEGMVDVLRNIEGVEIAAFLKEKGDSVRVSMRAKSSGDVNSIAVSLGGGGHIKAAGCTLDMDMSEALAVVK
;
A
#
# COMPACT_ATOMS: atom_id res chain seq x y z
N ASP A 1 1.58 -28.00 -15.27
CA ASP A 1 1.07 -26.81 -14.58
C ASP A 1 0.81 -25.73 -15.64
N TYR A 2 -0.35 -25.07 -15.53
CA TYR A 2 -0.70 -23.93 -16.37
C TYR A 2 -0.65 -22.67 -15.54
N TYR A 3 -0.09 -21.58 -16.07
CA TYR A 3 -0.13 -20.26 -15.44
C TYR A 3 -0.41 -19.22 -16.50
N TYR A 4 -1.14 -18.19 -16.10
CA TYR A 4 -1.44 -17.02 -16.91
C TYR A 4 -1.00 -15.76 -16.15
N VAL A 5 -0.19 -14.95 -16.80
CA VAL A 5 0.31 -13.67 -16.25
C VAL A 5 0.06 -12.58 -17.27
N ASP A 6 -0.63 -11.54 -16.86
CA ASP A 6 -0.83 -10.33 -17.65
C ASP A 6 -0.43 -9.12 -16.78
N SER A 7 0.75 -8.59 -17.03
CA SER A 7 1.28 -7.44 -16.29
C SER A 7 0.62 -6.10 -16.66
N GLY A 8 -0.23 -6.08 -17.68
CA GLY A 8 -1.02 -4.91 -18.07
C GLY A 8 -2.30 -4.75 -17.27
N GLU A 9 -2.71 -5.78 -16.53
CA GLU A 9 -3.92 -5.73 -15.72
C GLU A 9 -3.70 -4.99 -14.40
N SER A 10 -4.72 -4.27 -13.98
CA SER A 10 -4.67 -3.46 -12.75
C SER A 10 -4.65 -4.29 -11.47
N ALA A 11 -5.21 -5.51 -11.52
CA ALA A 11 -5.34 -6.42 -10.39
C ALA A 11 -5.46 -7.86 -10.89
N ALA A 12 -4.98 -8.82 -10.10
CA ALA A 12 -5.25 -10.24 -10.35
C ALA A 12 -6.76 -10.54 -10.40
N ALA A 13 -7.56 -9.80 -9.64
CA ALA A 13 -9.02 -9.89 -9.67
C ALA A 13 -9.60 -9.60 -11.08
N GLN A 14 -9.00 -8.71 -11.84
CA GLN A 14 -9.44 -8.41 -13.21
C GLN A 14 -9.13 -9.57 -14.17
N ILE A 15 -7.98 -10.23 -14.00
CA ILE A 15 -7.64 -11.47 -14.73
C ILE A 15 -8.67 -12.57 -14.42
N ILE A 16 -9.00 -12.76 -13.14
CA ILE A 16 -9.98 -13.75 -12.71
C ILE A 16 -11.37 -13.43 -13.28
N TYR A 17 -11.78 -12.15 -13.28
CA TYR A 17 -13.05 -11.74 -13.91
C TYR A 17 -13.10 -12.12 -15.38
N ARG A 18 -12.04 -11.84 -16.16
CA ARG A 18 -11.95 -12.27 -17.57
C ARG A 18 -12.04 -13.78 -17.73
N LEU A 19 -11.38 -14.53 -16.84
CA LEU A 19 -11.46 -16.00 -16.86
C LEU A 19 -12.90 -16.49 -16.66
N PHE A 20 -13.67 -15.88 -15.74
CA PHE A 20 -15.08 -16.21 -15.57
C PHE A 20 -15.88 -16.01 -16.86
N LEU A 21 -15.65 -14.90 -17.58
CA LEU A 21 -16.31 -14.59 -18.84
C LEU A 21 -15.93 -15.59 -19.94
N GLU A 22 -14.64 -15.86 -20.14
CA GLU A 22 -14.14 -16.79 -21.17
C GLU A 22 -14.65 -18.23 -20.95
N MET A 23 -14.71 -18.65 -19.71
CA MET A 23 -15.18 -19.97 -19.35
C MET A 23 -16.72 -20.06 -19.26
N SER A 24 -17.41 -18.95 -19.45
CA SER A 24 -18.87 -18.84 -19.24
C SER A 24 -19.32 -19.32 -17.86
N TRP A 25 -18.49 -19.08 -16.84
CA TRP A 25 -18.85 -19.38 -15.46
C TRP A 25 -19.78 -18.32 -14.90
N GLU A 26 -20.71 -18.76 -14.06
CA GLU A 26 -21.64 -17.85 -13.40
C GLU A 26 -20.91 -17.00 -12.35
N ILE A 27 -21.16 -15.70 -12.36
CA ILE A 27 -20.69 -14.76 -11.34
C ILE A 27 -21.87 -14.48 -10.42
N ASP A 28 -21.79 -14.92 -9.18
CA ASP A 28 -22.75 -14.55 -8.14
C ASP A 28 -22.34 -13.25 -7.42
N SER A 29 -23.21 -12.74 -6.56
CA SER A 29 -22.93 -11.51 -5.79
C SER A 29 -21.69 -11.61 -4.91
N ASN A 30 -21.37 -12.78 -4.39
CA ASN A 30 -20.17 -12.98 -3.56
C ASN A 30 -18.89 -12.92 -4.41
N ALA A 31 -18.86 -13.63 -5.55
CA ALA A 31 -17.75 -13.58 -6.49
C ALA A 31 -17.54 -12.14 -6.98
N ALA A 32 -18.61 -11.46 -7.41
CA ALA A 32 -18.55 -10.07 -7.85
C ALA A 32 -18.03 -9.14 -6.74
N ARG A 33 -18.48 -9.31 -5.49
CA ARG A 33 -18.02 -8.57 -4.33
C ARG A 33 -16.51 -8.72 -4.10
N HIS A 34 -15.99 -9.95 -4.15
CA HIS A 34 -14.57 -10.22 -3.94
C HIS A 34 -13.71 -9.66 -5.09
N LEU A 35 -14.15 -9.85 -6.34
CA LEU A 35 -13.47 -9.31 -7.51
C LEU A 35 -13.42 -7.78 -7.47
N TYR A 36 -14.53 -7.12 -7.16
CA TYR A 36 -14.60 -5.68 -6.99
C TYR A 36 -13.66 -5.19 -5.87
N THR A 37 -13.67 -5.87 -4.72
CA THR A 37 -12.79 -5.54 -3.59
C THR A 37 -11.31 -5.63 -3.99
N GLY A 38 -10.91 -6.70 -4.69
CA GLY A 38 -9.55 -6.86 -5.19
C GLY A 38 -9.13 -5.74 -6.14
N ILE A 39 -9.99 -5.37 -7.10
CA ILE A 39 -9.72 -4.24 -8.00
C ILE A 39 -9.55 -2.93 -7.22
N VAL A 40 -10.46 -2.63 -6.28
CA VAL A 40 -10.41 -1.41 -5.48
C VAL A 40 -9.15 -1.33 -4.64
N THR A 41 -8.72 -2.43 -4.02
CA THR A 41 -7.52 -2.43 -3.17
C THR A 41 -6.24 -2.30 -4.00
N ASP A 42 -6.10 -3.04 -5.10
CA ASP A 42 -4.90 -3.05 -5.92
C ASP A 42 -4.69 -1.76 -6.72
N THR A 43 -5.77 -1.03 -6.98
CA THR A 43 -5.75 0.28 -7.65
C THR A 43 -5.70 1.47 -6.69
N GLY A 44 -5.65 1.23 -5.38
CA GLY A 44 -5.75 2.27 -4.37
C GLY A 44 -7.02 3.11 -4.53
N CYS A 45 -8.17 2.45 -4.70
CA CYS A 45 -9.44 3.10 -5.03
C CYS A 45 -9.36 3.90 -6.33
N PHE A 46 -8.82 3.31 -7.38
CA PHE A 46 -8.67 3.87 -8.73
C PHE A 46 -7.72 5.09 -8.83
N GLN A 47 -6.82 5.27 -7.86
CA GLN A 47 -5.88 6.40 -7.83
C GLN A 47 -4.52 6.07 -8.45
N TYR A 48 -4.14 4.79 -8.55
CA TYR A 48 -2.82 4.41 -9.00
C TYR A 48 -2.73 4.33 -10.54
N SER A 49 -1.49 4.42 -11.04
CA SER A 49 -1.19 4.46 -12.48
C SER A 49 -1.51 3.15 -13.23
N ASN A 50 -1.77 2.07 -12.51
CA ASN A 50 -2.26 0.82 -13.09
C ASN A 50 -3.76 0.85 -13.41
N THR A 51 -4.48 1.91 -13.04
CA THR A 51 -5.90 2.09 -13.35
C THR A 51 -6.08 2.57 -14.78
N GLY A 52 -6.83 1.84 -15.58
CA GLY A 52 -7.17 2.19 -16.96
C GLY A 52 -8.69 2.13 -17.23
N PRO A 53 -9.11 2.46 -18.46
CA PRO A 53 -10.53 2.38 -18.85
C PRO A 53 -11.16 1.00 -18.58
N GLU A 54 -10.43 -0.08 -18.91
CA GLU A 54 -10.90 -1.46 -18.70
C GLU A 54 -11.14 -1.76 -17.22
N THR A 55 -10.33 -1.19 -16.32
CA THR A 55 -10.52 -1.32 -14.88
C THR A 55 -11.85 -0.74 -14.42
N HIS A 56 -12.18 0.46 -14.90
CA HIS A 56 -13.45 1.12 -14.59
C HIS A 56 -14.64 0.37 -15.20
N MET A 57 -14.50 -0.13 -16.44
CA MET A 57 -15.55 -0.93 -17.07
C MET A 57 -15.81 -2.23 -16.30
N THR A 58 -14.76 -2.94 -15.93
CA THR A 58 -14.88 -4.16 -15.10
C THR A 58 -15.56 -3.85 -13.76
N ALA A 59 -15.15 -2.77 -13.09
CA ALA A 59 -15.78 -2.36 -11.84
C ALA A 59 -17.27 -2.04 -12.03
N ALA A 60 -17.63 -1.35 -13.12
CA ALA A 60 -19.03 -1.03 -13.44
C ALA A 60 -19.87 -2.32 -13.71
N GLU A 61 -19.31 -3.30 -14.42
CA GLU A 61 -20.00 -4.59 -14.65
C GLU A 61 -20.22 -5.35 -13.32
N LEU A 62 -19.20 -5.38 -12.44
CA LEU A 62 -19.32 -6.03 -11.13
C LEU A 62 -20.35 -5.33 -10.23
N MET A 63 -20.54 -4.02 -10.36
CA MET A 63 -21.53 -3.25 -9.61
C MET A 63 -22.98 -3.52 -10.06
N LYS A 64 -23.22 -4.21 -11.17
CA LYS A 64 -24.57 -4.65 -11.56
C LYS A 64 -25.09 -5.76 -10.64
N TYR A 65 -24.21 -6.44 -9.93
CA TYR A 65 -24.56 -7.38 -8.88
C TYR A 65 -24.79 -6.63 -7.56
N ASP A 66 -25.58 -7.20 -6.67
CA ASP A 66 -25.75 -6.65 -5.31
C ASP A 66 -24.51 -6.94 -4.45
N ILE A 67 -23.44 -6.17 -4.68
CA ILE A 67 -22.15 -6.35 -4.00
C ILE A 67 -22.06 -5.62 -2.66
N GLY A 68 -23.03 -4.79 -2.30
CA GLY A 68 -22.95 -3.95 -1.11
C GLY A 68 -21.76 -2.97 -1.19
N GLN A 69 -21.59 -2.27 -2.30
CA GLN A 69 -20.45 -1.40 -2.59
C GLN A 69 -20.15 -0.41 -1.45
N ASN A 70 -21.18 0.21 -0.87
CA ASN A 70 -20.98 1.14 0.25
C ASN A 70 -20.37 0.45 1.48
N ASP A 71 -20.80 -0.78 1.81
CA ASP A 71 -20.23 -1.55 2.92
C ASP A 71 -18.75 -1.88 2.66
N ILE A 72 -18.37 -2.19 1.43
CA ILE A 72 -16.97 -2.38 1.03
C ILE A 72 -16.16 -1.10 1.31
N MET A 73 -16.63 0.05 0.85
CA MET A 73 -15.93 1.33 1.02
C MET A 73 -15.80 1.74 2.48
N VAL A 74 -16.86 1.57 3.27
CA VAL A 74 -16.82 1.82 4.71
C VAL A 74 -15.77 0.95 5.39
N ARG A 75 -15.75 -0.36 5.10
CA ARG A 75 -14.81 -1.29 5.71
C ARG A 75 -13.36 -1.03 5.32
N LEU A 76 -13.10 -0.69 4.07
CA LEU A 76 -11.74 -0.47 3.56
C LEU A 76 -11.16 0.89 3.95
N PHE A 77 -11.97 1.95 3.93
CA PHE A 77 -11.47 3.32 3.95
C PHE A 77 -12.05 4.22 5.05
N GLN A 78 -13.16 3.83 5.69
CA GLN A 78 -13.89 4.71 6.62
C GLN A 78 -14.04 4.10 8.02
N ASN A 79 -13.35 2.99 8.31
CA ASN A 79 -13.43 2.30 9.59
C ASN A 79 -12.03 2.14 10.20
N ILE A 80 -11.40 3.26 10.51
CA ILE A 80 -10.09 3.30 11.18
C ILE A 80 -10.27 3.57 12.68
N SER A 81 -9.46 2.93 13.52
CA SER A 81 -9.52 3.14 14.96
C SER A 81 -9.00 4.52 15.35
N LEU A 82 -9.54 5.10 16.44
CA LEU A 82 -9.00 6.34 17.00
C LEU A 82 -7.50 6.21 17.32
N ARG A 83 -7.09 5.06 17.83
CA ARG A 83 -5.70 4.76 18.12
C ARG A 83 -4.81 4.87 16.87
N ARG A 84 -5.27 4.36 15.72
CA ARG A 84 -4.55 4.52 14.44
C ARG A 84 -4.43 5.99 14.03
N VAL A 85 -5.48 6.80 14.23
CA VAL A 85 -5.44 8.25 13.95
C VAL A 85 -4.43 8.95 14.85
N GLN A 86 -4.39 8.59 16.14
CA GLN A 86 -3.42 9.14 17.10
C GLN A 86 -1.99 8.71 16.75
N LEU A 87 -1.76 7.44 16.38
CA LEU A 87 -0.47 6.97 15.92
C LEU A 87 -0.01 7.70 14.65
N GLN A 88 -0.92 7.95 13.71
CA GLN A 88 -0.63 8.72 12.51
C GLN A 88 -0.17 10.15 12.83
N ALA A 89 -0.74 10.79 13.84
CA ALA A 89 -0.28 12.10 14.28
C ALA A 89 1.18 12.05 14.79
N LYS A 90 1.54 11.01 15.56
CA LYS A 90 2.92 10.81 16.01
C LYS A 90 3.89 10.53 14.86
N VAL A 91 3.47 9.74 13.88
CA VAL A 91 4.26 9.49 12.66
C VAL A 91 4.51 10.80 11.89
N ILE A 92 3.53 11.68 11.82
CA ILE A 92 3.68 13.01 11.20
C ILE A 92 4.60 13.91 12.04
N GLU A 93 4.51 13.90 13.37
CA GLU A 93 5.41 14.65 14.26
C GLU A 93 6.87 14.20 14.11
N ASN A 94 7.11 12.92 13.92
CA ASN A 94 8.45 12.32 13.74
C ASN A 94 8.97 12.42 12.30
N MET A 95 8.19 13.02 11.39
CA MET A 95 8.56 13.07 9.99
C MET A 95 9.69 14.05 9.71
N GLU A 96 10.62 13.64 8.87
CA GLU A 96 11.66 14.49 8.32
C GLU A 96 11.51 14.58 6.79
N ILE A 97 11.60 15.79 6.28
CA ILE A 97 11.61 16.07 4.83
C ILE A 97 13.03 16.49 4.44
N PHE A 98 13.57 15.90 3.39
CA PHE A 98 14.93 16.13 2.91
C PHE A 98 14.99 16.12 1.37
N ALA A 99 16.20 16.10 0.78
CA ALA A 99 16.38 16.17 -0.68
C ALA A 99 15.58 17.31 -1.34
N SER A 100 15.68 18.52 -0.78
CA SER A 100 14.97 19.73 -1.26
C SER A 100 13.44 19.56 -1.31
N GLY A 101 12.86 18.80 -0.38
CA GLY A 101 11.41 18.57 -0.28
C GLY A 101 10.91 17.36 -1.03
N MET A 102 11.77 16.66 -1.77
CA MET A 102 11.38 15.52 -2.61
C MET A 102 11.33 14.17 -1.89
N ALA A 103 11.91 14.08 -0.70
CA ALA A 103 11.91 12.86 0.07
C ALA A 103 11.37 13.08 1.49
N ALA A 104 10.63 12.13 2.01
CA ALA A 104 10.13 12.12 3.37
C ALA A 104 10.42 10.78 4.04
N VAL A 105 10.83 10.83 5.31
CA VAL A 105 11.02 9.65 6.14
C VAL A 105 10.32 9.85 7.48
N SER A 106 9.75 8.78 8.01
CA SER A 106 9.27 8.73 9.39
C SER A 106 9.37 7.30 9.91
N TYR A 107 9.10 7.14 11.20
CA TYR A 107 9.29 5.86 11.87
C TYR A 107 8.31 5.65 13.02
N VAL A 108 8.23 4.41 13.46
CA VAL A 108 7.59 3.98 14.69
C VAL A 108 8.51 2.99 15.41
N THR A 109 8.64 3.17 16.73
CA THR A 109 9.39 2.27 17.61
C THR A 109 8.43 1.34 18.37
N ASP A 110 8.95 0.23 18.85
CA ASP A 110 8.20 -0.68 19.72
C ASP A 110 7.75 0.06 21.00
N GLU A 111 8.61 0.95 21.58
CA GLU A 111 8.27 1.78 22.74
C GLU A 111 7.08 2.72 22.46
N LEU A 112 7.06 3.39 21.29
CA LEU A 112 5.93 4.25 20.91
C LEU A 112 4.63 3.45 20.74
N LEU A 113 4.71 2.24 20.16
CA LEU A 113 3.54 1.36 20.05
C LEU A 113 3.01 0.96 21.41
N GLU A 114 3.89 0.62 22.37
CA GLU A 114 3.50 0.29 23.73
C GLU A 114 2.87 1.49 24.45
N GLU A 115 3.51 2.67 24.41
CA GLU A 115 2.99 3.92 25.00
C GLU A 115 1.57 4.23 24.52
N MET A 116 1.33 4.04 23.24
CA MET A 116 0.02 4.33 22.62
C MET A 116 -0.95 3.15 22.71
N SER A 117 -0.57 2.02 23.31
CA SER A 117 -1.33 0.77 23.29
C SER A 117 -1.74 0.38 21.85
N ALA A 118 -0.90 0.73 20.88
CA ALA A 118 -1.08 0.46 19.46
C ALA A 118 -0.46 -0.89 19.09
N LYS A 119 -0.95 -1.46 17.99
CA LYS A 119 -0.37 -2.66 17.40
C LYS A 119 0.40 -2.29 16.15
N ILE A 120 1.32 -3.16 15.73
CA ILE A 120 2.11 -2.96 14.51
C ILE A 120 1.22 -2.84 13.26
N GLU A 121 0.06 -3.49 13.26
CA GLU A 121 -0.94 -3.40 12.18
C GLU A 121 -1.58 -2.01 12.10
N ASP A 122 -1.65 -1.27 13.22
CA ASP A 122 -2.11 0.13 13.22
C ASP A 122 -1.16 1.05 12.45
N ALA A 123 0.11 0.66 12.27
CA ALA A 123 1.12 1.37 11.50
C ALA A 123 1.16 0.99 9.99
N GLU A 124 0.31 0.05 9.55
CA GLU A 124 0.29 -0.32 8.12
C GLU A 124 -0.22 0.84 7.26
N GLY A 125 0.43 1.04 6.09
CA GLY A 125 0.06 2.10 5.14
C GLY A 125 0.48 3.52 5.56
N MET A 126 1.19 3.73 6.68
CA MET A 126 1.66 5.07 7.08
C MET A 126 2.64 5.69 6.07
N VAL A 127 3.36 4.88 5.30
CA VAL A 127 4.20 5.37 4.22
C VAL A 127 3.41 6.15 3.16
N ASP A 128 2.14 5.80 2.93
CA ASP A 128 1.30 6.49 1.96
C ASP A 128 0.90 7.90 2.43
N VAL A 129 0.78 8.11 3.75
CA VAL A 129 0.56 9.44 4.33
C VAL A 129 1.72 10.36 4.00
N LEU A 130 2.96 9.88 4.13
CA LEU A 130 4.16 10.64 3.81
C LEU A 130 4.28 10.90 2.29
N ARG A 131 4.03 9.87 1.48
CA ARG A 131 4.07 10.00 0.02
C ARG A 131 3.07 11.03 -0.50
N ASN A 132 1.89 11.15 0.13
CA ASN A 132 0.83 12.04 -0.33
C ASN A 132 1.11 13.54 -0.07
N ILE A 133 2.17 13.88 0.64
CA ILE A 133 2.58 15.27 0.86
C ILE A 133 2.97 15.93 -0.48
N GLU A 134 2.59 17.17 -0.67
CA GLU A 134 2.96 17.96 -1.84
C GLU A 134 4.50 18.06 -1.95
N GLY A 135 5.04 17.87 -3.15
CA GLY A 135 6.49 17.91 -3.41
C GLY A 135 7.21 16.60 -3.13
N VAL A 136 6.69 15.73 -2.26
CA VAL A 136 7.32 14.44 -1.96
C VAL A 136 7.16 13.46 -3.13
N GLU A 137 8.25 12.97 -3.66
CA GLU A 137 8.32 11.94 -4.71
C GLU A 137 8.63 10.56 -4.15
N ILE A 138 9.45 10.49 -3.09
CA ILE A 138 9.81 9.24 -2.42
C ILE A 138 9.52 9.37 -0.93
N ALA A 139 8.87 8.36 -0.37
CA ALA A 139 8.63 8.25 1.06
C ALA A 139 9.16 6.91 1.59
N ALA A 140 9.78 6.96 2.76
CA ALA A 140 10.20 5.79 3.52
C ALA A 140 9.55 5.80 4.91
N PHE A 141 9.05 4.64 5.33
CA PHE A 141 8.52 4.45 6.67
C PHE A 141 9.18 3.26 7.33
N LEU A 142 9.79 3.51 8.48
CA LEU A 142 10.58 2.54 9.24
C LEU A 142 9.76 2.02 10.42
N LYS A 143 9.72 0.71 10.57
CA LYS A 143 9.07 0.04 11.71
C LYS A 143 10.10 -0.78 12.46
N GLU A 144 10.30 -0.47 13.72
CA GLU A 144 11.11 -1.29 14.60
C GLU A 144 10.47 -2.65 14.83
N LYS A 145 11.27 -3.69 14.92
CA LYS A 145 10.85 -5.04 15.20
C LYS A 145 11.99 -5.79 15.93
N GLY A 146 12.03 -5.63 17.24
CA GLY A 146 13.13 -6.16 18.05
C GLY A 146 14.47 -5.59 17.58
N ASP A 147 15.42 -6.46 17.24
CA ASP A 147 16.79 -6.06 16.82
C ASP A 147 16.91 -5.67 15.34
N SER A 148 15.80 -5.46 14.64
CA SER A 148 15.79 -5.11 13.22
C SER A 148 14.78 -4.02 12.91
N VAL A 149 14.95 -3.36 11.76
CA VAL A 149 14.06 -2.32 11.26
C VAL A 149 13.52 -2.71 9.89
N ARG A 150 12.20 -2.79 9.76
CA ARG A 150 11.53 -2.99 8.48
C ARG A 150 11.30 -1.65 7.80
N VAL A 151 11.82 -1.49 6.61
CA VAL A 151 11.65 -0.29 5.78
C VAL A 151 10.63 -0.54 4.69
N SER A 152 9.62 0.30 4.63
CA SER A 152 8.65 0.33 3.53
C SER A 152 8.83 1.62 2.75
N MET A 153 8.95 1.51 1.43
CA MET A 153 9.18 2.66 0.56
C MET A 153 8.10 2.77 -0.51
N ARG A 154 7.75 3.99 -0.85
CA ARG A 154 6.79 4.33 -1.92
C ARG A 154 7.33 5.47 -2.77
N ALA A 155 7.04 5.42 -4.07
CA ALA A 155 7.31 6.52 -4.99
C ALA A 155 6.03 6.98 -5.69
N LYS A 156 5.97 8.27 -6.04
CA LYS A 156 4.89 8.85 -6.86
C LYS A 156 5.14 8.56 -8.34
N SER A 157 5.69 9.52 -9.04
CA SER A 157 5.77 9.54 -10.52
C SER A 157 7.10 9.05 -11.06
N SER A 158 8.22 9.62 -10.66
CA SER A 158 9.54 9.37 -11.24
C SER A 158 10.48 8.49 -10.42
N GLY A 159 10.20 8.29 -9.13
CA GLY A 159 11.07 7.53 -8.23
C GLY A 159 11.07 6.02 -8.52
N ASP A 160 12.23 5.39 -8.36
CA ASP A 160 12.42 3.94 -8.37
C ASP A 160 12.88 3.48 -6.99
N VAL A 161 11.93 3.10 -6.15
CA VAL A 161 12.23 2.60 -4.80
C VAL A 161 12.66 1.13 -4.79
N ASN A 162 12.44 0.40 -5.88
CA ASN A 162 12.94 -0.98 -5.97
C ASN A 162 14.47 -1.02 -6.07
N SER A 163 15.07 -0.15 -6.88
CA SER A 163 16.53 -0.05 -6.96
C SER A 163 17.17 0.28 -5.62
N ILE A 164 16.53 1.17 -4.82
CA ILE A 164 16.96 1.49 -3.46
C ILE A 164 16.83 0.25 -2.56
N ALA A 165 15.68 -0.39 -2.56
CA ALA A 165 15.43 -1.58 -1.73
C ALA A 165 16.42 -2.72 -2.04
N VAL A 166 16.69 -2.98 -3.32
CA VAL A 166 17.65 -4.01 -3.76
C VAL A 166 19.06 -3.70 -3.25
N SER A 167 19.50 -2.43 -3.28
CA SER A 167 20.82 -2.03 -2.76
C SER A 167 20.94 -2.25 -1.24
N LEU A 168 19.80 -2.32 -0.53
CA LEU A 168 19.68 -2.57 0.90
C LEU A 168 19.30 -4.04 1.23
N GLY A 169 19.44 -4.93 0.25
CA GLY A 169 19.15 -6.37 0.44
C GLY A 169 17.66 -6.73 0.42
N GLY A 170 16.81 -5.83 -0.02
CA GLY A 170 15.36 -6.03 -0.17
C GLY A 170 14.90 -6.14 -1.61
N GLY A 171 13.67 -5.67 -1.89
CA GLY A 171 13.10 -5.68 -3.23
C GLY A 171 11.63 -5.27 -3.26
N GLY A 172 11.03 -5.36 -4.45
CA GLY A 172 9.63 -5.02 -4.67
C GLY A 172 9.36 -4.56 -6.10
N HIS A 173 8.47 -3.61 -6.23
CA HIS A 173 8.14 -2.95 -7.49
C HIS A 173 8.73 -1.53 -7.53
N ILE A 174 8.87 -0.95 -8.73
CA ILE A 174 9.40 0.41 -8.94
C ILE A 174 8.74 1.44 -8.01
N LYS A 175 7.42 1.32 -7.76
CA LYS A 175 6.64 2.28 -6.94
C LYS A 175 6.40 1.83 -5.50
N ALA A 176 6.70 0.59 -5.15
CA ALA A 176 6.45 0.03 -3.83
C ALA A 176 7.44 -1.09 -3.52
N ALA A 177 8.40 -0.82 -2.65
CA ALA A 177 9.44 -1.76 -2.28
C ALA A 177 9.74 -1.67 -0.78
N GLY A 178 10.55 -2.58 -0.28
CA GLY A 178 10.98 -2.57 1.11
C GLY A 178 12.15 -3.49 1.36
N CYS A 179 12.76 -3.32 2.52
CA CYS A 179 13.85 -4.16 3.01
C CYS A 179 13.75 -4.34 4.52
N THR A 180 14.57 -5.20 5.06
CA THR A 180 14.79 -5.34 6.51
C THR A 180 16.26 -5.07 6.79
N LEU A 181 16.53 -4.22 7.76
CA LEU A 181 17.87 -3.83 8.18
C LEU A 181 18.14 -4.39 9.58
N ASP A 182 19.20 -5.19 9.73
CA ASP A 182 19.61 -5.75 11.02
C ASP A 182 20.49 -4.73 11.76
N MET A 183 19.87 -3.65 12.21
CA MET A 183 20.48 -2.52 12.92
C MET A 183 19.44 -1.77 13.73
N ASP A 184 19.87 -0.85 14.60
CA ASP A 184 18.96 -0.01 15.37
C ASP A 184 18.27 1.08 14.49
N MET A 185 17.25 1.73 15.07
CA MET A 185 16.46 2.75 14.37
C MET A 185 17.30 3.96 13.93
N SER A 186 18.27 4.37 14.76
CA SER A 186 19.12 5.54 14.44
C SER A 186 20.03 5.26 13.26
N GLU A 187 20.64 4.08 13.23
CA GLU A 187 21.48 3.61 12.12
C GLU A 187 20.64 3.43 10.84
N ALA A 188 19.46 2.83 10.95
CA ALA A 188 18.53 2.61 9.83
C ALA A 188 18.09 3.95 9.21
N LEU A 189 17.75 4.95 10.03
CA LEU A 189 17.42 6.29 9.56
C LEU A 189 18.58 6.96 8.82
N ALA A 190 19.83 6.78 9.29
CA ALA A 190 21.01 7.33 8.62
C ALA A 190 21.28 6.66 7.26
N VAL A 191 20.99 5.37 7.13
CA VAL A 191 21.16 4.61 5.87
C VAL A 191 20.11 4.97 4.84
N VAL A 192 18.88 5.25 5.28
CA VAL A 192 17.73 5.51 4.38
C VAL A 192 17.72 6.96 3.87
N LYS A 193 18.35 7.91 4.53
CA LYS A 193 18.49 9.32 4.12
C LYS A 193 19.66 9.52 3.15
#